data_dcf819f79311334120546d7fdf34480e
#
_entry.id   dcf819f79311334120546d7fdf34480e
#
_cell.length_a   1.000
_cell.length_b   1.000
_cell.length_c   1.000
_cell.angle_alpha   90.00
_cell.angle_beta   90.00
_cell.angle_gamma   90.00
#
_symmetry.space_group_name_H-M   'P 1'
#
loop_
_entity.id
_entity.type
_entity.pdbx_description
1 polymer ?
#
loop_
_entity_poly.entity_id
_entity_poly.type
_entity_poly.pdbx_seq_one_letter_code
_entity_poly.pdbx_strand_id
1 'polypeptide(L)'
;MGKTFTDNVDGVLRLEMVLNDIEDIFNKVQKQYKMSKEEILILLTLWKEGSMTLKEMDDFVHIKSYKRTRTYNDLVEKAWIIKERPQNDERTVIIHFNEDLQAQRESLLNFFKEEIESKSTSIQTSLKSIINL
;
A
#
# COMPACT_ATOMS: atom_id res chain seq x y z
N MET A 1 -16.20 -18.34 -31.61
CA MET A 1 -16.78 -19.18 -30.57
C MET A 1 -17.05 -18.39 -29.28
N GLY A 2 -18.26 -18.47 -28.78
CA GLY A 2 -18.59 -17.81 -27.53
C GLY A 2 -18.08 -18.56 -26.31
N LYS A 3 -17.93 -17.83 -25.21
CA LYS A 3 -17.59 -18.45 -23.92
C LYS A 3 -18.82 -19.11 -23.33
N THR A 4 -18.63 -20.26 -22.69
CA THR A 4 -19.71 -20.92 -21.97
C THR A 4 -19.95 -20.20 -20.63
N PHE A 5 -21.12 -20.43 -20.02
CA PHE A 5 -21.41 -19.91 -18.69
C PHE A 5 -20.35 -20.34 -17.67
N THR A 6 -19.92 -21.62 -17.72
CA THR A 6 -18.91 -22.15 -16.81
C THR A 6 -17.57 -21.44 -16.99
N ASP A 7 -17.17 -21.15 -18.23
CA ASP A 7 -15.92 -20.40 -18.49
C ASP A 7 -15.99 -18.99 -17.90
N ASN A 8 -17.13 -18.33 -18.03
CA ASN A 8 -17.31 -16.99 -17.50
C ASN A 8 -17.25 -16.98 -15.96
N VAL A 9 -17.88 -17.98 -15.33
CA VAL A 9 -17.83 -18.14 -13.87
C VAL A 9 -16.40 -18.39 -13.41
N ASP A 10 -15.68 -19.28 -14.09
CA ASP A 10 -14.28 -19.58 -13.76
C ASP A 10 -13.40 -18.33 -13.85
N GLY A 11 -13.59 -17.53 -14.90
CA GLY A 11 -12.84 -16.28 -15.07
C GLY A 11 -13.08 -15.29 -13.94
N VAL A 12 -14.33 -15.16 -13.49
CA VAL A 12 -14.65 -14.28 -12.35
C VAL A 12 -14.03 -14.81 -11.06
N LEU A 13 -14.04 -16.13 -10.85
CA LEU A 13 -13.39 -16.73 -9.68
C LEU A 13 -11.87 -16.50 -9.70
N ARG A 14 -11.26 -16.48 -10.87
CA ARG A 14 -9.83 -16.15 -10.99
C ARG A 14 -9.52 -14.71 -10.61
N LEU A 15 -10.46 -13.79 -10.78
CA LEU A 15 -10.32 -12.43 -10.31
C LEU A 15 -10.14 -12.40 -8.79
N GLU A 16 -10.92 -13.21 -8.08
CA GLU A 16 -10.79 -13.37 -6.63
C GLU A 16 -9.44 -13.95 -6.25
N MET A 17 -8.92 -14.89 -7.05
CA MET A 17 -7.58 -15.45 -6.82
C MET A 17 -6.49 -14.38 -6.94
N VAL A 18 -6.59 -13.50 -7.94
CA VAL A 18 -5.66 -12.37 -8.10
C VAL A 18 -5.72 -11.45 -6.88
N LEU A 19 -6.93 -11.12 -6.44
CA LEU A 19 -7.11 -10.28 -5.26
C LEU A 19 -6.46 -10.91 -4.02
N ASN A 20 -6.65 -12.21 -3.82
CA ASN A 20 -6.04 -12.93 -2.72
C ASN A 20 -4.51 -12.91 -2.80
N ASP A 21 -3.94 -13.08 -3.98
CA ASP A 21 -2.48 -13.00 -4.18
C ASP A 21 -1.95 -11.63 -3.81
N ILE A 22 -2.66 -10.56 -4.21
CA ILE A 22 -2.29 -9.19 -3.88
C ILE A 22 -2.37 -8.97 -2.37
N GLU A 23 -3.44 -9.41 -1.74
CA GLU A 23 -3.61 -9.29 -0.29
C GLU A 23 -2.52 -10.04 0.47
N ASP A 24 -2.11 -11.21 -0.01
CA ASP A 24 -1.02 -11.98 0.59
C ASP A 24 0.29 -11.20 0.56
N ILE A 25 0.59 -10.53 -0.55
CA ILE A 25 1.79 -9.68 -0.65
C ILE A 25 1.77 -8.62 0.44
N PHE A 26 0.67 -7.85 0.53
CA PHE A 26 0.56 -6.80 1.53
C PHE A 26 0.59 -7.34 2.96
N ASN A 27 -0.08 -8.46 3.21
CA ASN A 27 -0.10 -9.08 4.53
C ASN A 27 1.29 -9.48 5.01
N LYS A 28 2.13 -10.01 4.13
CA LYS A 28 3.51 -10.37 4.47
C LYS A 28 4.35 -9.15 4.79
N VAL A 29 4.20 -8.08 4.03
CA VAL A 29 4.91 -6.82 4.31
C VAL A 29 4.45 -6.23 5.63
N GLN A 30 3.14 -6.20 5.88
CA GLN A 30 2.58 -5.72 7.14
C GLN A 30 3.16 -6.47 8.33
N LYS A 31 3.24 -7.78 8.22
CA LYS A 31 3.76 -8.64 9.29
C LYS A 31 5.24 -8.42 9.50
N GLN A 32 6.01 -8.34 8.42
CA GLN A 32 7.46 -8.18 8.49
C GLN A 32 7.87 -6.86 9.13
N TYR A 33 7.17 -5.79 8.79
CA TYR A 33 7.50 -4.43 9.25
C TYR A 33 6.58 -3.93 10.37
N LYS A 34 5.64 -4.75 10.81
CA LYS A 34 4.71 -4.41 11.91
C LYS A 34 3.95 -3.11 11.62
N MET A 35 3.41 -3.01 10.43
CA MET A 35 2.65 -1.86 9.98
C MET A 35 1.29 -2.27 9.44
N SER A 36 0.32 -1.37 9.51
CA SER A 36 -0.96 -1.56 8.83
C SER A 36 -0.79 -1.27 7.33
N LYS A 37 -1.78 -1.69 6.55
CA LYS A 37 -1.78 -1.40 5.11
C LYS A 37 -1.80 0.10 4.85
N GLU A 38 -2.58 0.85 5.63
CA GLU A 38 -2.67 2.30 5.52
C GLU A 38 -1.32 2.97 5.77
N GLU A 39 -0.57 2.51 6.77
CA GLU A 39 0.77 3.02 7.04
C GLU A 39 1.70 2.78 5.85
N ILE A 40 1.64 1.59 5.27
CA ILE A 40 2.46 1.24 4.10
C ILE A 40 2.10 2.15 2.92
N LEU A 41 0.81 2.34 2.65
CA LEU A 41 0.35 3.18 1.54
C LEU A 41 0.75 4.64 1.72
N ILE A 42 0.74 5.15 2.95
CA ILE A 42 1.21 6.50 3.26
C ILE A 42 2.70 6.63 2.91
N LEU A 43 3.52 5.68 3.34
CA LEU A 43 4.94 5.69 3.05
C LEU A 43 5.23 5.62 1.56
N LEU A 44 4.58 4.71 0.85
CA LEU A 44 4.73 4.59 -0.60
C LEU A 44 4.37 5.88 -1.32
N THR A 45 3.30 6.53 -0.87
CA THR A 45 2.85 7.80 -1.44
C THR A 45 3.87 8.92 -1.18
N LEU A 46 4.41 9.01 0.03
CA LEU A 46 5.47 9.98 0.36
C LEU A 46 6.71 9.76 -0.50
N TRP A 47 7.09 8.51 -0.72
CA TRP A 47 8.28 8.19 -1.52
C TRP A 47 8.09 8.55 -2.99
N LYS A 48 6.86 8.46 -3.49
CA LYS A 48 6.55 8.81 -4.88
C LYS A 48 6.32 10.30 -5.07
N GLU A 49 5.49 10.90 -4.22
CA GLU A 49 5.00 12.28 -4.41
C GLU A 49 5.80 13.32 -3.60
N GLY A 50 6.53 12.89 -2.58
CA GLY A 50 7.25 13.78 -1.69
C GLY A 50 6.41 14.22 -0.49
N SER A 51 6.96 15.12 0.31
CA SER A 51 6.29 15.64 1.51
C SER A 51 4.99 16.35 1.15
N MET A 52 4.01 16.23 2.02
CA MET A 52 2.70 16.84 1.78
C MET A 52 1.97 17.06 3.10
N THR A 53 0.87 17.81 3.03
CA THR A 53 0.01 17.99 4.20
C THR A 53 -0.83 16.74 4.44
N LEU A 54 -1.33 16.59 5.67
CA LEU A 54 -2.26 15.51 5.99
C LEU A 54 -3.51 15.57 5.10
N LYS A 55 -3.97 16.79 4.80
CA LYS A 55 -5.13 17.00 3.94
C LYS A 55 -4.88 16.50 2.52
N GLU A 56 -3.71 16.80 1.97
CA GLU A 56 -3.31 16.31 0.64
C GLU A 56 -3.22 14.77 0.63
N MET A 57 -2.69 14.17 1.70
CA MET A 57 -2.59 12.72 1.79
C MET A 57 -3.97 12.05 1.76
N ASP A 58 -5.02 12.69 2.26
CA ASP A 58 -6.36 12.15 2.22
C ASP A 58 -6.85 11.87 0.80
N ASP A 59 -6.32 12.57 -0.21
CA ASP A 59 -6.66 12.34 -1.61
C ASP A 59 -6.02 11.06 -2.17
N PHE A 60 -4.96 10.58 -1.54
CA PHE A 60 -4.24 9.38 -1.98
C PHE A 60 -4.59 8.14 -1.17
N VAL A 61 -4.70 8.29 0.14
CA VAL A 61 -4.92 7.17 1.05
C VAL A 61 -6.15 7.43 1.90
N HIS A 62 -7.18 6.58 1.72
CA HIS A 62 -8.39 6.68 2.50
C HIS A 62 -8.24 5.95 3.82
N ILE A 63 -8.34 6.70 4.91
CA ILE A 63 -8.29 6.15 6.26
C ILE A 63 -9.59 6.52 6.96
N LYS A 64 -10.23 5.53 7.56
CA LYS A 64 -11.45 5.78 8.34
C LYS A 64 -11.13 6.79 9.45
N SER A 65 -12.04 7.76 9.65
CA SER A 65 -11.79 8.89 10.55
C SER A 65 -11.37 8.46 11.96
N TYR A 66 -11.91 7.35 12.47
CA TYR A 66 -11.56 6.87 13.81
C TYR A 66 -10.15 6.26 13.90
N LYS A 67 -9.53 5.93 12.76
CA LYS A 67 -8.17 5.37 12.72
C LYS A 67 -7.13 6.42 12.34
N ARG A 68 -7.53 7.56 11.81
CA ARG A 68 -6.63 8.52 11.15
C ARG A 68 -5.53 9.02 12.07
N THR A 69 -5.91 9.57 13.21
CA THR A 69 -4.94 10.13 14.16
C THR A 69 -3.96 9.06 14.65
N ARG A 70 -4.48 7.88 14.98
CA ARG A 70 -3.66 6.78 15.45
C ARG A 70 -2.67 6.32 14.39
N THR A 71 -3.09 6.22 13.14
CA THR A 71 -2.23 5.76 12.04
C THR A 71 -1.02 6.68 11.90
N TYR A 72 -1.23 7.99 11.87
CA TYR A 72 -0.12 8.93 11.76
C TYR A 72 0.75 8.97 13.00
N ASN A 73 0.15 8.88 14.18
CA ASN A 73 0.91 8.83 15.43
C ASN A 73 1.78 7.58 15.51
N ASP A 74 1.28 6.44 15.06
CA ASP A 74 2.06 5.20 15.01
C ASP A 74 3.25 5.33 14.08
N LEU A 75 3.09 5.96 12.91
CA LEU A 75 4.19 6.20 11.98
C LEU A 75 5.26 7.13 12.58
N VAL A 76 4.84 8.16 13.29
CA VAL A 76 5.76 9.08 13.98
C VAL A 76 6.50 8.33 15.09
N GLU A 77 5.79 7.55 15.87
CA GLU A 77 6.37 6.79 16.98
C GLU A 77 7.40 5.79 16.50
N LYS A 78 7.13 5.13 15.37
CA LYS A 78 8.06 4.19 14.74
C LYS A 78 9.19 4.91 13.97
N ALA A 79 9.18 6.23 13.97
CA ALA A 79 10.16 7.10 13.32
C ALA A 79 10.17 7.06 11.79
N TRP A 80 9.11 6.52 11.15
CA TRP A 80 9.02 6.51 9.69
C TRP A 80 8.76 7.87 9.10
N ILE A 81 7.98 8.71 9.80
CA ILE A 81 7.65 10.06 9.33
C ILE A 81 7.93 11.09 10.42
N ILE A 82 8.08 12.34 9.97
CA ILE A 82 8.24 13.51 10.83
C ILE A 82 7.08 14.45 10.52
N LYS A 83 6.44 14.96 11.57
CA LYS A 83 5.39 15.97 11.45
C LYS A 83 6.00 17.37 11.62
N GLU A 84 5.60 18.28 10.76
CA GLU A 84 5.99 19.68 10.83
C GLU A 84 4.74 20.54 10.88
N ARG A 85 4.72 21.52 11.80
CA ARG A 85 3.67 22.51 11.88
C ARG A 85 4.28 23.86 11.50
N PRO A 86 3.89 24.44 10.34
CA PRO A 86 4.37 25.75 9.95
C PRO A 86 3.99 26.82 10.99
N GLN A 87 4.90 27.75 11.26
CA GLN A 87 4.67 28.81 12.23
C GLN A 87 3.48 29.69 11.88
N ASN A 88 3.18 29.82 10.59
CA ASN A 88 2.12 30.69 10.08
C ASN A 88 0.73 30.05 10.14
N ASP A 89 0.66 28.73 10.29
CA ASP A 89 -0.60 28.01 10.27
C ASP A 89 -0.48 26.72 11.08
N GLU A 90 -0.87 26.82 12.35
CA GLU A 90 -0.84 25.68 13.27
C GLU A 90 -1.83 24.58 12.89
N ARG A 91 -2.79 24.88 12.00
CA ARG A 91 -3.80 23.90 11.55
C ARG A 91 -3.24 23.00 10.47
N THR A 92 -2.22 23.47 9.75
CA THR A 92 -1.62 22.69 8.67
C THR A 92 -0.50 21.84 9.22
N VAL A 93 -0.62 20.53 9.05
CA VAL A 93 0.42 19.59 9.42
C VAL A 93 1.01 19.02 8.15
N ILE A 94 2.31 19.19 8.00
CA ILE A 94 3.07 18.62 6.88
C ILE A 94 3.75 17.37 7.37
N ILE A 95 3.70 16.30 6.58
CA ILE A 95 4.38 15.06 6.89
C ILE A 95 5.53 14.84 5.91
N HIS A 96 6.66 14.39 6.45
CA HIS A 96 7.87 14.10 5.71
C HIS A 96 8.30 12.67 5.99
N PHE A 97 8.87 12.01 5.00
CA PHE A 97 9.60 10.78 5.27
C PHE A 97 10.84 11.11 6.09
N ASN A 98 11.12 10.29 7.10
CA ASN A 98 12.35 10.45 7.89
C ASN A 98 13.51 9.83 7.11
N GLU A 99 14.37 10.67 6.55
CA GLU A 99 15.50 10.23 5.72
C GLU A 99 16.52 9.39 6.50
N ASP A 100 16.52 9.44 7.82
CA ASP A 100 17.35 8.57 8.64
C ASP A 100 16.99 7.09 8.47
N LEU A 101 15.79 6.79 7.98
CA LEU A 101 15.33 5.43 7.71
C LEU A 101 15.46 5.02 6.24
N GLN A 102 16.40 5.62 5.50
CA GLN A 102 16.60 5.29 4.09
C GLN A 102 16.94 3.81 3.88
N ALA A 103 17.76 3.23 4.75
CA ALA A 103 18.12 1.81 4.66
C ALA A 103 16.88 0.91 4.86
N GLN A 104 16.02 1.29 5.80
CA GLN A 104 14.78 0.57 6.06
C GLN A 104 13.79 0.69 4.89
N ARG A 105 13.73 1.87 4.24
CA ARG A 105 12.94 2.06 3.03
C ARG A 105 13.40 1.11 1.92
N GLU A 106 14.70 1.02 1.69
CA GLU A 106 15.25 0.14 0.67
C GLU A 106 14.95 -1.33 1.00
N SER A 107 15.08 -1.72 2.26
CA SER A 107 14.76 -3.07 2.72
C SER A 107 13.28 -3.41 2.47
N LEU A 108 12.39 -2.49 2.81
CA LEU A 108 10.94 -2.69 2.62
C LEU A 108 10.59 -2.84 1.14
N LEU A 109 11.15 -1.99 0.29
CA LEU A 109 10.90 -2.06 -1.15
C LEU A 109 11.45 -3.34 -1.76
N ASN A 110 12.62 -3.80 -1.32
CA ASN A 110 13.17 -5.08 -1.76
C ASN A 110 12.29 -6.25 -1.31
N PHE A 111 11.78 -6.20 -0.10
CA PHE A 111 10.87 -7.22 0.41
C PHE A 111 9.61 -7.29 -0.45
N PHE A 112 9.02 -6.13 -0.78
CA PHE A 112 7.88 -6.06 -1.69
C PHE A 112 8.20 -6.70 -3.04
N LYS A 113 9.36 -6.34 -3.60
CA LYS A 113 9.79 -6.86 -4.91
C LYS A 113 9.86 -8.39 -4.90
N GLU A 114 10.46 -8.96 -3.86
CA GLU A 114 10.59 -10.41 -3.73
C GLU A 114 9.22 -11.09 -3.60
N GLU A 115 8.32 -10.51 -2.82
CA GLU A 115 6.97 -11.03 -2.66
C GLU A 115 6.16 -10.94 -3.95
N ILE A 116 6.29 -9.83 -4.69
CA ILE A 116 5.65 -9.67 -5.99
C ILE A 116 6.18 -10.74 -6.96
N GLU A 117 7.50 -10.93 -7.00
CA GLU A 117 8.10 -11.94 -7.86
C GLU A 117 7.61 -13.35 -7.52
N SER A 118 7.44 -13.66 -6.24
CA SER A 118 6.96 -14.99 -5.81
C SER A 118 5.53 -15.27 -6.25
N LYS A 119 4.72 -14.24 -6.49
CA LYS A 119 3.33 -14.35 -6.91
C LYS A 119 3.13 -14.09 -8.41
N SER A 120 4.18 -13.69 -9.12
CA SER A 120 4.05 -13.19 -10.49
C SER A 120 3.46 -14.21 -11.46
N THR A 121 3.89 -15.47 -11.39
CA THR A 121 3.38 -16.53 -12.28
C THR A 121 1.90 -16.78 -12.05
N SER A 122 1.48 -16.88 -10.78
CA SER A 122 0.08 -17.10 -10.42
C SER A 122 -0.80 -15.95 -10.91
N ILE A 123 -0.36 -14.70 -10.65
CA ILE A 123 -1.11 -13.52 -11.07
C ILE A 123 -1.21 -13.42 -12.57
N GLN A 124 -0.11 -13.61 -13.29
CA GLN A 124 -0.09 -13.56 -14.75
C GLN A 124 -1.00 -14.63 -15.38
N THR A 125 -0.93 -15.84 -14.88
CA THR A 125 -1.77 -16.94 -15.37
C THR A 125 -3.25 -16.63 -15.16
N SER A 126 -3.61 -16.13 -13.98
CA SER A 126 -4.99 -15.77 -13.66
C SER A 126 -5.48 -14.59 -14.51
N LEU A 127 -4.64 -13.57 -14.71
CA LEU A 127 -5.00 -12.41 -15.55
C LEU A 127 -5.23 -12.82 -17.00
N LYS A 128 -4.41 -13.71 -17.55
CA LYS A 128 -4.62 -14.21 -18.92
C LYS A 128 -5.97 -14.89 -19.06
N SER A 129 -6.36 -15.69 -18.07
CA SER A 129 -7.66 -16.38 -18.09
C SER A 129 -8.82 -15.37 -17.99
N ILE A 130 -8.67 -14.31 -17.23
CA ILE A 130 -9.68 -13.25 -17.09
C ILE A 130 -9.82 -12.48 -18.41
N ILE A 131 -8.70 -12.11 -19.02
CA ILE A 131 -8.69 -11.32 -20.26
C ILE A 131 -9.34 -12.09 -21.41
N ASN A 132 -9.27 -13.40 -21.38
CA ASN A 132 -9.83 -14.26 -22.43
C ASN A 132 -11.32 -14.60 -22.20
N LEU A 133 -11.98 -13.93 -21.27
CA LEU A 133 -13.42 -14.11 -21.04
C LEU A 133 -14.32 -13.67 -22.20
#